data_64a070200efa66d5af7ba0b96d330f8c
#
_entry.id   64a070200efa66d5af7ba0b96d330f8c
#
_cell.length_a   1.000
_cell.length_b   1.000
_cell.length_c   1.000
_cell.angle_alpha   90.00
_cell.angle_beta   90.00
_cell.angle_gamma   90.00
#
_symmetry.space_group_name_H-M   'P 1'
#
loop_
_entity.id
_entity.type
_entity.pdbx_description
1 polymer ?
#
loop_
_entity_poly.entity_id
_entity_poly.type
_entity_poly.pdbx_seq_one_letter_code
_entity_poly.pdbx_strand_id
1 'polypeptide(L)'
;DIEPSRGLGDVYKRQTLVADNREYKTMTGVYKGRSVSVTSTGIGCPSTAIAVEELANVGAKTFVRLGTSGAMQEYTRVGDKVIATGAVRYEGTSVQYMPIEFPAVASHDMVSALIQSAKEAELNHHIGIVQSKDSFYGQHNPEGMPIASELLQKWDAWVKGGVLCSEMEAATLFVVGSYRKLRTGAVLLVAGDQAKQESLTKEEYKANMTESINMILESSLQIEEGS
;
A
#
# COMPACT_ATOMS: atom_id res chain seq x y z
N ASP A 1 -10.37 16.19 -1.89
CA ASP A 1 -11.12 15.02 -1.42
C ASP A 1 -10.91 13.87 -2.41
N ILE A 2 -9.85 13.11 -2.19
CA ILE A 2 -9.60 11.86 -2.92
C ILE A 2 -10.15 10.75 -2.03
N GLU A 3 -11.41 10.35 -2.23
CA GLU A 3 -11.96 9.14 -1.62
C GLU A 3 -11.45 7.92 -2.41
N PRO A 4 -10.52 7.12 -1.87
CA PRO A 4 -10.08 5.89 -2.54
C PRO A 4 -11.22 4.88 -2.74
N SER A 5 -12.29 4.99 -1.93
CA SER A 5 -13.47 4.12 -1.99
C SER A 5 -14.37 4.34 -3.22
N ARG A 6 -14.28 5.48 -3.91
CA ARG A 6 -15.16 5.76 -5.07
C ARG A 6 -14.83 4.95 -6.34
N GLY A 7 -13.57 4.52 -6.51
CA GLY A 7 -13.19 3.67 -7.66
C GLY A 7 -13.59 2.20 -7.50
N LEU A 8 -13.71 1.72 -6.27
CA LEU A 8 -14.03 0.33 -5.95
C LEU A 8 -15.52 -0.01 -6.17
N GLY A 9 -16.41 1.00 -6.06
CA GLY A 9 -17.86 0.81 -6.19
C GLY A 9 -18.32 0.30 -7.55
N ASP A 10 -17.60 0.60 -8.62
CA ASP A 10 -18.00 0.27 -9.98
C ASP A 10 -17.57 -1.14 -10.43
N VAL A 11 -16.60 -1.75 -9.75
CA VAL A 11 -16.01 -3.05 -10.15
C VAL A 11 -16.73 -4.23 -9.51
N TYR A 12 -17.49 -4.01 -8.42
CA TYR A 12 -18.19 -5.06 -7.69
C TYR A 12 -19.70 -4.96 -7.85
N LYS A 13 -20.33 -5.99 -8.39
CA LYS A 13 -21.78 -6.12 -8.35
C LYS A 13 -22.23 -6.51 -6.93
N ARG A 14 -23.08 -5.67 -6.30
CA ARG A 14 -23.67 -5.85 -4.96
C ARG A 14 -22.69 -5.72 -3.80
N GLN A 15 -22.17 -4.51 -3.59
CA GLN A 15 -21.47 -4.18 -2.35
C GLN A 15 -22.47 -3.77 -1.26
N THR A 16 -22.17 -4.18 -0.04
CA THR A 16 -22.91 -3.77 1.14
C THR A 16 -21.98 -2.99 2.05
N LEU A 17 -22.40 -1.79 2.46
CA LEU A 17 -21.73 -1.04 3.53
C LEU A 17 -21.97 -1.79 4.84
N VAL A 18 -20.88 -2.22 5.49
CA VAL A 18 -20.95 -3.00 6.74
C VAL A 18 -20.49 -2.19 7.96
N ALA A 19 -19.65 -1.18 7.76
CA ALA A 19 -19.23 -0.27 8.83
C ALA A 19 -18.87 1.11 8.26
N ASP A 20 -19.16 2.16 9.02
CA ASP A 20 -18.77 3.54 8.70
C ASP A 20 -18.55 4.26 10.03
N ASN A 21 -17.27 4.43 10.42
CA ASN A 21 -16.89 5.08 11.68
C ASN A 21 -15.54 5.79 11.52
N ARG A 22 -15.50 7.09 11.74
CA ARG A 22 -14.33 7.94 11.55
C ARG A 22 -13.80 7.83 10.11
N GLU A 23 -12.50 7.55 9.95
CA GLU A 23 -11.84 7.28 8.65
C GLU A 23 -12.14 5.88 8.10
N TYR A 24 -12.69 4.97 8.91
CA TYR A 24 -12.91 3.59 8.55
C TYR A 24 -14.29 3.38 7.93
N LYS A 25 -14.30 3.14 6.64
CA LYS A 25 -15.49 2.75 5.89
C LYS A 25 -15.24 1.39 5.26
N THR A 26 -16.05 0.40 5.62
CA THR A 26 -15.91 -0.97 5.15
C THR A 26 -17.07 -1.36 4.26
N MET A 27 -16.74 -1.81 3.08
CA MET A 27 -17.69 -2.40 2.13
C MET A 27 -17.31 -3.86 1.87
N THR A 28 -18.29 -4.74 1.81
CA THR A 28 -18.10 -6.16 1.50
C THR A 28 -18.88 -6.54 0.25
N GLY A 29 -18.28 -7.36 -0.59
CA GLY A 29 -18.87 -7.89 -1.81
C GLY A 29 -18.32 -9.27 -2.13
N VAL A 30 -18.74 -9.81 -3.28
CA VAL A 30 -18.27 -11.10 -3.78
C VAL A 30 -17.62 -10.93 -5.14
N TYR A 31 -16.40 -11.42 -5.27
CA TYR A 31 -15.67 -11.45 -6.53
C TYR A 31 -15.41 -12.90 -6.95
N LYS A 32 -15.98 -13.33 -8.08
CA LYS A 32 -15.85 -14.71 -8.61
C LYS A 32 -16.05 -15.81 -7.55
N GLY A 33 -17.01 -15.60 -6.65
CA GLY A 33 -17.34 -16.56 -5.58
C GLY A 33 -16.61 -16.35 -4.26
N ARG A 34 -15.58 -15.50 -4.19
CA ARG A 34 -14.88 -15.14 -2.95
C ARG A 34 -15.46 -13.90 -2.31
N SER A 35 -15.60 -13.93 -0.99
CA SER A 35 -15.94 -12.74 -0.20
C SER A 35 -14.73 -11.83 -0.11
N VAL A 36 -14.90 -10.57 -0.48
CA VAL A 36 -13.85 -9.54 -0.42
C VAL A 36 -14.39 -8.30 0.27
N SER A 37 -13.63 -7.78 1.21
CA SER A 37 -13.94 -6.52 1.87
C SER A 37 -12.89 -5.47 1.54
N VAL A 38 -13.34 -4.23 1.47
CA VAL A 38 -12.47 -3.06 1.35
C VAL A 38 -12.75 -2.14 2.53
N THR A 39 -11.68 -1.70 3.18
CA THR A 39 -11.75 -0.75 4.29
C THR A 39 -10.83 0.41 4.02
N SER A 40 -11.36 1.64 4.09
CA SER A 40 -10.52 2.84 4.11
C SER A 40 -9.81 2.95 5.47
N THR A 41 -8.56 3.36 5.48
CA THR A 41 -7.77 3.48 6.72
C THR A 41 -7.38 4.92 7.05
N GLY A 42 -7.79 5.89 6.21
CA GLY A 42 -7.21 7.22 6.30
C GLY A 42 -5.74 7.21 5.90
N ILE A 43 -4.94 8.09 6.49
CA ILE A 43 -3.52 8.26 6.20
C ILE A 43 -2.70 7.88 7.43
N GLY A 44 -1.63 7.11 7.19
CA GLY A 44 -0.57 6.88 8.17
C GLY A 44 -0.65 5.55 8.90
N CYS A 45 0.46 5.21 9.48
CA CYS A 45 0.70 3.95 10.16
C CYS A 45 -0.21 3.73 11.39
N PRO A 46 -0.49 4.72 12.26
CA PRO A 46 -1.34 4.50 13.44
C PRO A 46 -2.75 4.02 13.07
N SER A 47 -3.40 4.67 12.10
CA SER A 47 -4.75 4.29 11.70
C SER A 47 -4.77 2.95 10.96
N THR A 48 -3.75 2.67 10.15
CA THR A 48 -3.60 1.37 9.50
C THR A 48 -3.42 0.23 10.51
N ALA A 49 -2.64 0.44 11.56
CA ALA A 49 -2.47 -0.55 12.63
C ALA A 49 -3.80 -0.91 13.30
N ILE A 50 -4.59 0.10 13.65
CA ILE A 50 -5.93 -0.09 14.25
C ILE A 50 -6.82 -0.89 13.29
N ALA A 51 -6.88 -0.50 12.00
CA ALA A 51 -7.69 -1.20 11.01
C ALA A 51 -7.31 -2.69 10.88
N VAL A 52 -6.01 -2.99 10.80
CA VAL A 52 -5.54 -4.38 10.68
C VAL A 52 -5.87 -5.20 11.92
N GLU A 53 -5.68 -4.64 13.12
CA GLU A 53 -6.00 -5.30 14.38
C GLU A 53 -7.50 -5.62 14.49
N GLU A 54 -8.36 -4.63 14.25
CA GLU A 54 -9.82 -4.78 14.34
C GLU A 54 -10.35 -5.76 13.30
N LEU A 55 -9.90 -5.66 12.05
CA LEU A 55 -10.30 -6.58 10.99
C LEU A 55 -9.80 -8.01 11.24
N ALA A 56 -8.60 -8.18 11.80
CA ALA A 56 -8.09 -9.49 12.20
C ALA A 56 -8.92 -10.10 13.35
N ASN A 57 -9.39 -9.28 14.30
CA ASN A 57 -10.23 -9.73 15.40
C ASN A 57 -11.60 -10.24 14.92
N VAL A 58 -12.13 -9.71 13.82
CA VAL A 58 -13.37 -10.21 13.20
C VAL A 58 -13.12 -11.31 12.16
N GLY A 59 -11.89 -11.81 12.03
CA GLY A 59 -11.56 -13.02 11.27
C GLY A 59 -10.90 -12.82 9.92
N ALA A 60 -10.55 -11.59 9.52
CA ALA A 60 -9.78 -11.37 8.31
C ALA A 60 -8.36 -11.99 8.44
N LYS A 61 -7.90 -12.68 7.40
CA LYS A 61 -6.63 -13.41 7.37
C LYS A 61 -5.64 -12.88 6.34
N THR A 62 -6.15 -12.27 5.27
CA THR A 62 -5.34 -11.77 4.16
C THR A 62 -5.62 -10.28 3.97
N PHE A 63 -4.57 -9.49 3.92
CA PHE A 63 -4.63 -8.05 3.78
C PHE A 63 -3.76 -7.59 2.61
N VAL A 64 -4.34 -6.85 1.69
CA VAL A 64 -3.59 -6.20 0.61
C VAL A 64 -3.87 -4.71 0.65
N ARG A 65 -2.81 -3.95 0.91
CA ARG A 65 -2.86 -2.51 0.80
C ARG A 65 -2.88 -2.09 -0.67
N LEU A 66 -3.86 -1.31 -1.04
CA LEU A 66 -3.87 -0.52 -2.26
C LEU A 66 -3.72 0.96 -1.89
N GLY A 67 -2.70 1.61 -2.40
CA GLY A 67 -2.43 3.00 -2.09
C GLY A 67 -1.73 3.73 -3.22
N THR A 68 -1.47 5.02 -2.97
CA THR A 68 -0.64 5.86 -3.84
C THR A 68 0.75 6.03 -3.26
N SER A 69 1.69 6.39 -4.13
CA SER A 69 3.08 6.64 -3.76
C SER A 69 3.71 7.72 -4.64
N GLY A 70 4.83 8.26 -4.19
CA GLY A 70 5.72 9.09 -4.98
C GLY A 70 6.92 8.29 -5.48
N ALA A 71 7.32 8.47 -6.75
CA ALA A 71 8.51 7.83 -7.31
C ALA A 71 9.78 8.21 -6.54
N MET A 72 10.72 7.26 -6.40
CA MET A 72 12.05 7.48 -5.84
C MET A 72 13.18 7.10 -6.81
N GLN A 73 12.90 6.33 -7.85
CA GLN A 73 13.87 5.92 -8.87
C GLN A 73 13.52 6.56 -10.22
N GLU A 74 14.54 6.88 -11.01
CA GLU A 74 14.36 7.48 -12.34
C GLU A 74 13.55 6.62 -13.31
N TYR A 75 13.64 5.29 -13.15
CA TYR A 75 12.95 4.32 -13.97
C TYR A 75 11.52 3.98 -13.47
N THR A 76 11.16 4.42 -12.27
CA THR A 76 9.79 4.26 -11.73
C THR A 76 8.95 5.44 -12.21
N ARG A 77 8.03 5.19 -13.13
CA ARG A 77 7.25 6.25 -13.81
C ARG A 77 5.89 6.44 -13.18
N VAL A 78 5.35 7.64 -13.33
CA VAL A 78 3.97 7.94 -12.98
C VAL A 78 3.02 7.01 -13.77
N GLY A 79 2.11 6.35 -13.08
CA GLY A 79 1.22 5.31 -13.61
C GLY A 79 1.70 3.87 -13.39
N ASP A 80 2.98 3.64 -13.10
CA ASP A 80 3.49 2.32 -12.78
C ASP A 80 2.93 1.81 -11.44
N LYS A 81 2.87 0.49 -11.29
CA LYS A 81 2.49 -0.20 -10.06
C LYS A 81 3.75 -0.70 -9.35
N VAL A 82 3.84 -0.52 -8.05
CA VAL A 82 4.92 -1.08 -7.23
C VAL A 82 4.33 -2.16 -6.34
N ILE A 83 4.80 -3.39 -6.52
CA ILE A 83 4.50 -4.53 -5.64
C ILE A 83 5.59 -4.56 -4.58
N ALA A 84 5.22 -4.22 -3.35
CA ALA A 84 6.17 -4.13 -2.25
C ALA A 84 6.54 -5.49 -1.71
N THR A 85 7.84 -5.81 -1.67
CA THR A 85 8.39 -7.00 -1.01
C THR A 85 8.74 -6.73 0.45
N GLY A 86 9.01 -5.49 0.77
CA GLY A 86 9.30 -4.99 2.11
C GLY A 86 9.26 -3.47 2.15
N ALA A 87 9.36 -2.92 3.35
CA ALA A 87 9.29 -1.48 3.56
C ALA A 87 10.37 -0.97 4.54
N VAL A 88 10.93 0.19 4.23
CA VAL A 88 11.73 0.96 5.18
C VAL A 88 10.80 1.45 6.29
N ARG A 89 11.15 1.16 7.54
CA ARG A 89 10.38 1.51 8.74
C ARG A 89 10.77 2.91 9.23
N TYR A 90 10.44 3.95 8.44
CA TYR A 90 10.69 5.34 8.80
C TYR A 90 9.42 5.99 9.38
N GLU A 91 8.83 5.31 10.37
CA GLU A 91 7.60 5.67 11.05
C GLU A 91 7.64 5.20 12.52
N GLY A 92 6.76 5.72 13.35
CA GLY A 92 6.78 5.51 14.80
C GLY A 92 5.87 4.38 15.30
N THR A 93 5.02 3.81 14.45
CA THR A 93 4.01 2.83 14.90
C THR A 93 4.58 1.43 14.99
N SER A 94 5.24 0.95 13.93
CA SER A 94 5.73 -0.42 13.88
C SER A 94 6.79 -0.72 14.96
N VAL A 95 7.54 0.29 15.38
CA VAL A 95 8.54 0.16 16.46
C VAL A 95 7.92 -0.07 17.83
N GLN A 96 6.63 0.21 17.99
CA GLN A 96 5.87 -0.10 19.22
C GLN A 96 5.30 -1.53 19.20
N TYR A 97 5.34 -2.21 18.05
CA TYR A 97 4.97 -3.62 17.90
C TYR A 97 6.19 -4.54 17.95
N MET A 98 7.27 -4.16 17.27
CA MET A 98 8.49 -4.96 17.16
C MET A 98 9.73 -4.07 17.16
N PRO A 99 10.86 -4.51 17.70
CA PRO A 99 12.13 -3.77 17.62
C PRO A 99 12.47 -3.36 16.20
N ILE A 100 13.24 -2.28 16.03
CA ILE A 100 13.52 -1.72 14.70
C ILE A 100 14.25 -2.68 13.76
N GLU A 101 15.02 -3.61 14.33
CA GLU A 101 15.77 -4.65 13.61
C GLU A 101 14.86 -5.72 13.00
N PHE A 102 13.61 -5.85 13.48
CA PHE A 102 12.64 -6.76 12.87
C PHE A 102 12.21 -6.21 11.50
N PRO A 103 12.35 -6.99 10.41
CA PRO A 103 12.08 -6.49 9.07
C PRO A 103 10.56 -6.34 8.82
N ALA A 104 10.19 -5.27 8.10
CA ALA A 104 8.86 -5.12 7.54
C ALA A 104 8.82 -5.78 6.16
N VAL A 105 8.31 -7.02 6.07
CA VAL A 105 8.28 -7.83 4.84
C VAL A 105 6.87 -8.31 4.52
N ALA A 106 6.52 -8.30 3.23
CA ALA A 106 5.28 -8.86 2.73
C ALA A 106 5.31 -10.39 2.74
N SER A 107 4.16 -11.03 2.74
CA SER A 107 4.04 -12.49 2.61
C SER A 107 4.45 -12.93 1.21
N HIS A 108 5.35 -13.89 1.12
CA HIS A 108 5.95 -14.35 -0.14
C HIS A 108 4.89 -14.85 -1.15
N ASP A 109 3.93 -15.63 -0.68
CA ASP A 109 2.84 -16.15 -1.51
C ASP A 109 1.95 -15.03 -2.07
N MET A 110 1.66 -14.00 -1.26
CA MET A 110 0.90 -12.82 -1.71
C MET A 110 1.67 -12.02 -2.75
N VAL A 111 2.96 -11.79 -2.53
CA VAL A 111 3.82 -11.12 -3.52
C VAL A 111 3.85 -11.90 -4.83
N SER A 112 3.99 -13.23 -4.77
CA SER A 112 4.01 -14.09 -5.95
C SER A 112 2.69 -14.02 -6.73
N ALA A 113 1.55 -14.06 -6.06
CA ALA A 113 0.23 -13.93 -6.68
C ALA A 113 0.03 -12.56 -7.33
N LEU A 114 0.44 -11.48 -6.65
CA LEU A 114 0.38 -10.12 -7.21
C LEU A 114 1.25 -9.97 -8.47
N ILE A 115 2.47 -10.52 -8.47
CA ILE A 115 3.36 -10.50 -9.64
C ILE A 115 2.73 -11.25 -10.81
N GLN A 116 2.17 -12.44 -10.55
CA GLN A 116 1.52 -13.22 -11.59
C GLN A 116 0.34 -12.47 -12.20
N SER A 117 -0.54 -11.91 -11.37
CA SER A 117 -1.68 -11.13 -11.85
C SER A 117 -1.27 -9.87 -12.63
N ALA A 118 -0.19 -9.19 -12.20
CA ALA A 118 0.33 -8.04 -12.93
C ALA A 118 0.83 -8.41 -14.33
N LYS A 119 1.52 -9.56 -14.45
CA LYS A 119 2.00 -10.09 -15.73
C LYS A 119 0.85 -10.50 -16.65
N GLU A 120 -0.14 -11.21 -16.12
CA GLU A 120 -1.31 -11.65 -16.89
C GLU A 120 -2.15 -10.46 -17.41
N ALA A 121 -2.17 -9.36 -16.65
CA ALA A 121 -2.82 -8.13 -17.05
C ALA A 121 -1.93 -7.18 -17.88
N GLU A 122 -0.69 -7.59 -18.19
CA GLU A 122 0.31 -6.81 -18.95
C GLU A 122 0.56 -5.40 -18.36
N LEU A 123 0.47 -5.26 -17.02
CA LEU A 123 0.67 -3.99 -16.34
C LEU A 123 2.16 -3.67 -16.16
N ASN A 124 2.53 -2.41 -16.39
CA ASN A 124 3.85 -1.92 -16.00
C ASN A 124 3.97 -1.96 -14.49
N HIS A 125 4.93 -2.74 -13.99
CA HIS A 125 5.12 -2.92 -12.57
C HIS A 125 6.57 -3.09 -12.17
N HIS A 126 6.88 -2.69 -10.94
CA HIS A 126 8.16 -2.89 -10.28
C HIS A 126 7.96 -3.72 -9.03
N ILE A 127 8.98 -4.45 -8.63
CA ILE A 127 8.97 -5.35 -7.48
C ILE A 127 10.15 -4.98 -6.58
N GLY A 128 9.90 -4.63 -5.32
CA GLY A 128 11.00 -4.27 -4.43
C GLY A 128 10.58 -3.56 -3.15
N ILE A 129 11.54 -2.86 -2.57
CA ILE A 129 11.39 -2.18 -1.30
C ILE A 129 10.75 -0.81 -1.51
N VAL A 130 9.84 -0.44 -0.60
CA VAL A 130 9.22 0.88 -0.53
C VAL A 130 9.62 1.60 0.76
N GLN A 131 9.33 2.88 0.90
CA GLN A 131 9.57 3.61 2.15
C GLN A 131 8.26 4.07 2.75
N SER A 132 8.00 3.66 4.01
CA SER A 132 6.90 4.18 4.82
C SER A 132 7.39 5.26 5.76
N LYS A 133 6.71 6.41 5.77
CA LYS A 133 7.04 7.58 6.59
C LYS A 133 5.80 8.13 7.29
N ASP A 134 6.00 8.90 8.36
CA ASP A 134 4.94 9.63 9.06
C ASP A 134 4.80 11.07 8.58
N SER A 135 5.89 11.70 8.14
CA SER A 135 5.87 13.10 7.73
C SER A 135 5.77 13.26 6.21
N PHE A 136 4.59 13.65 5.73
CA PHE A 136 4.40 13.99 4.32
C PHE A 136 5.28 15.18 3.90
N TYR A 137 5.25 16.26 4.66
CA TYR A 137 6.02 17.47 4.36
C TYR A 137 7.52 17.31 4.60
N GLY A 138 7.95 16.37 5.45
CA GLY A 138 9.36 16.01 5.60
C GLY A 138 10.00 15.49 4.32
N GLN A 139 9.18 14.93 3.40
CA GLN A 139 9.63 14.56 2.06
C GLN A 139 9.43 15.67 1.04
N HIS A 140 8.25 16.31 1.03
CA HIS A 140 7.86 17.25 -0.03
C HIS A 140 8.43 18.66 0.15
N ASN A 141 8.89 19.00 1.34
CA ASN A 141 9.58 20.26 1.65
C ASN A 141 10.66 20.03 2.71
N PRO A 142 11.64 19.15 2.49
CA PRO A 142 12.64 18.81 3.50
C PRO A 142 13.50 20.00 3.90
N GLU A 143 13.80 20.89 2.97
CA GLU A 143 14.64 22.09 3.21
C GLU A 143 13.98 23.08 4.19
N GLY A 144 12.64 23.11 4.24
CA GLY A 144 11.87 23.92 5.19
C GLY A 144 11.76 23.30 6.59
N MET A 145 12.28 22.10 6.82
CA MET A 145 12.19 21.40 8.09
C MET A 145 13.39 21.65 9.01
N PRO A 146 13.20 21.70 10.34
CA PRO A 146 14.30 21.90 11.29
C PRO A 146 15.44 20.88 11.18
N ILE A 147 15.14 19.66 10.71
CA ILE A 147 16.08 18.54 10.55
C ILE A 147 16.40 18.27 9.06
N ALA A 148 16.41 19.31 8.23
CA ALA A 148 16.56 19.21 6.78
C ALA A 148 17.74 18.32 6.34
N SER A 149 18.90 18.50 6.93
CA SER A 149 20.11 17.72 6.58
C SER A 149 19.92 16.22 6.82
N GLU A 150 19.28 15.83 7.91
CA GLU A 150 19.00 14.42 8.22
C GLU A 150 18.01 13.82 7.21
N LEU A 151 16.94 14.56 6.88
CA LEU A 151 15.93 14.12 5.91
C LEU A 151 16.55 13.90 4.53
N LEU A 152 17.36 14.84 4.05
CA LEU A 152 18.03 14.75 2.75
C LEU A 152 19.04 13.61 2.70
N GLN A 153 19.83 13.40 3.76
CA GLN A 153 20.79 12.30 3.83
C GLN A 153 20.11 10.93 3.83
N LYS A 154 19.03 10.78 4.59
CA LYS A 154 18.25 9.53 4.61
C LYS A 154 17.60 9.26 3.26
N TRP A 155 17.00 10.27 2.64
CA TRP A 155 16.42 10.14 1.31
C TRP A 155 17.45 9.67 0.28
N ASP A 156 18.63 10.31 0.23
CA ASP A 156 19.72 9.92 -0.65
C ASP A 156 20.16 8.47 -0.41
N ALA A 157 20.28 8.06 0.85
CA ALA A 157 20.64 6.69 1.21
C ALA A 157 19.60 5.68 0.71
N TRP A 158 18.31 5.96 0.85
CA TRP A 158 17.25 5.06 0.37
C TRP A 158 17.19 4.99 -1.15
N VAL A 159 17.34 6.13 -1.84
CA VAL A 159 17.43 6.17 -3.30
C VAL A 159 18.62 5.33 -3.78
N LYS A 160 19.80 5.50 -3.20
CA LYS A 160 20.99 4.69 -3.49
C LYS A 160 20.81 3.22 -3.12
N GLY A 161 20.01 2.93 -2.11
CA GLY A 161 19.63 1.58 -1.70
C GLY A 161 18.60 0.91 -2.61
N GLY A 162 18.09 1.60 -3.63
CA GLY A 162 17.14 1.06 -4.59
C GLY A 162 15.68 1.05 -4.12
N VAL A 163 15.33 1.87 -3.13
CA VAL A 163 13.93 2.02 -2.70
C VAL A 163 13.12 2.63 -3.85
N LEU A 164 12.01 1.97 -4.23
CA LEU A 164 11.28 2.27 -5.46
C LEU A 164 10.36 3.47 -5.36
N CYS A 165 9.64 3.57 -4.26
CA CYS A 165 8.67 4.65 -4.03
C CYS A 165 8.45 4.89 -2.54
N SER A 166 7.82 6.03 -2.23
CA SER A 166 7.52 6.46 -0.87
C SER A 166 6.02 6.55 -0.64
N GLU A 167 5.57 6.00 0.50
CA GLU A 167 4.18 5.98 0.97
C GLU A 167 4.14 6.09 2.50
N MET A 168 3.04 5.75 3.18
CA MET A 168 2.87 6.06 4.60
C MET A 168 2.32 4.90 5.48
N GLU A 169 2.15 3.64 4.99
CA GLU A 169 1.43 2.59 5.74
C GLU A 169 2.00 1.16 5.62
N ALA A 170 2.72 0.83 4.55
CA ALA A 170 3.12 -0.56 4.25
C ALA A 170 3.99 -1.19 5.34
N ALA A 171 4.91 -0.43 5.95
CA ALA A 171 5.78 -0.95 7.01
C ALA A 171 4.97 -1.48 8.19
N THR A 172 4.00 -0.71 8.66
CA THR A 172 3.14 -1.12 9.77
C THR A 172 2.25 -2.29 9.38
N LEU A 173 1.65 -2.29 8.19
CA LEU A 173 0.88 -3.45 7.71
C LEU A 173 1.71 -4.73 7.77
N PHE A 174 2.94 -4.70 7.28
CA PHE A 174 3.80 -5.89 7.25
C PHE A 174 4.24 -6.35 8.64
N VAL A 175 4.59 -5.42 9.53
CA VAL A 175 5.01 -5.75 10.91
C VAL A 175 3.83 -6.29 11.72
N VAL A 176 2.67 -5.64 11.70
CA VAL A 176 1.47 -6.11 12.40
C VAL A 176 1.01 -7.43 11.81
N GLY A 177 1.04 -7.58 10.51
CA GLY A 177 0.70 -8.82 9.81
C GLY A 177 1.59 -9.98 10.24
N SER A 178 2.91 -9.79 10.32
CA SER A 178 3.86 -10.80 10.78
C SER A 178 3.58 -11.24 12.22
N TYR A 179 3.41 -10.27 13.11
CA TYR A 179 3.09 -10.53 14.53
C TYR A 179 1.77 -11.29 14.67
N ARG A 180 0.73 -10.88 13.93
CA ARG A 180 -0.60 -11.49 13.95
C ARG A 180 -0.70 -12.76 13.11
N LYS A 181 0.38 -13.18 12.43
CA LYS A 181 0.40 -14.32 11.49
C LYS A 181 -0.63 -14.19 10.37
N LEU A 182 -0.76 -12.99 9.84
CA LEU A 182 -1.63 -12.66 8.73
C LEU A 182 -0.86 -12.68 7.41
N ARG A 183 -1.52 -12.98 6.32
CA ARG A 183 -0.98 -12.82 4.98
C ARG A 183 -1.10 -11.36 4.57
N THR A 184 0.02 -10.74 4.16
CA THR A 184 0.05 -9.32 3.81
C THR A 184 0.74 -9.06 2.49
N GLY A 185 0.22 -8.07 1.74
CA GLY A 185 0.82 -7.54 0.53
C GLY A 185 0.53 -6.05 0.37
N ALA A 186 1.21 -5.41 -0.56
CA ALA A 186 0.91 -4.03 -0.93
C ALA A 186 1.17 -3.78 -2.42
N VAL A 187 0.25 -3.06 -3.04
CA VAL A 187 0.32 -2.53 -4.40
C VAL A 187 0.18 -1.02 -4.31
N LEU A 188 1.16 -0.32 -4.85
CA LEU A 188 1.23 1.14 -4.77
C LEU A 188 1.24 1.71 -6.18
N LEU A 189 0.24 2.52 -6.50
CA LEU A 189 0.23 3.31 -7.72
C LEU A 189 1.19 4.49 -7.58
N VAL A 190 2.15 4.61 -8.48
CA VAL A 190 2.99 5.80 -8.57
C VAL A 190 2.15 6.95 -9.10
N ALA A 191 1.65 7.79 -8.19
CA ALA A 191 0.75 8.89 -8.52
C ALA A 191 1.47 10.19 -8.88
N GLY A 192 2.74 10.31 -8.49
CA GLY A 192 3.56 11.48 -8.78
C GLY A 192 5.04 11.21 -8.73
N ASP A 193 5.79 12.07 -9.40
CA ASP A 193 7.26 12.18 -9.35
C ASP A 193 7.62 13.63 -9.03
N GLN A 194 8.10 13.86 -7.80
CA GLN A 194 8.43 15.20 -7.34
C GLN A 194 9.64 15.78 -8.09
N ALA A 195 10.62 14.94 -8.44
CA ALA A 195 11.83 15.40 -9.13
C ALA A 195 11.52 15.86 -10.56
N LYS A 196 10.56 15.20 -11.22
CA LYS A 196 10.12 15.54 -12.59
C LYS A 196 8.93 16.51 -12.61
N GLN A 197 8.34 16.80 -11.45
CA GLN A 197 7.10 17.59 -11.34
C GLN A 197 5.93 16.99 -12.15
N GLU A 198 5.86 15.66 -12.20
CA GLU A 198 4.82 14.91 -12.91
C GLU A 198 3.79 14.37 -11.92
N SER A 199 2.54 14.31 -12.31
CA SER A 199 1.46 13.67 -11.56
C SER A 199 0.37 13.19 -12.50
N LEU A 200 -0.39 12.16 -12.08
CA LEU A 200 -1.55 11.70 -12.82
C LEU A 200 -2.65 12.75 -12.86
N THR A 201 -3.29 12.88 -14.01
CA THR A 201 -4.60 13.53 -14.11
C THR A 201 -5.65 12.71 -13.34
N LYS A 202 -6.81 13.31 -13.09
CA LYS A 202 -7.90 12.62 -12.39
C LYS A 202 -8.41 11.40 -13.16
N GLU A 203 -8.45 11.48 -14.46
CA GLU A 203 -8.87 10.40 -15.37
C GLU A 203 -7.86 9.27 -15.38
N GLU A 204 -6.58 9.57 -15.53
CA GLU A 204 -5.48 8.58 -15.45
C GLU A 204 -5.42 7.91 -14.08
N TYR A 205 -5.58 8.69 -13.00
CA TYR A 205 -5.65 8.14 -11.65
C TYR A 205 -6.77 7.11 -11.52
N LYS A 206 -7.98 7.44 -11.97
CA LYS A 206 -9.13 6.52 -11.91
C LYS A 206 -8.89 5.25 -12.71
N ALA A 207 -8.35 5.37 -13.92
CA ALA A 207 -8.03 4.22 -14.78
C ALA A 207 -6.99 3.32 -14.13
N ASN A 208 -5.86 3.87 -13.70
CA ASN A 208 -4.76 3.13 -13.08
C ASN A 208 -5.16 2.46 -11.74
N MET A 209 -6.00 3.14 -10.94
CA MET A 209 -6.54 2.53 -9.71
C MET A 209 -7.46 1.36 -10.03
N THR A 210 -8.29 1.45 -11.06
CA THR A 210 -9.15 0.35 -11.50
C THR A 210 -8.33 -0.87 -11.94
N GLU A 211 -7.25 -0.67 -12.69
CA GLU A 211 -6.31 -1.74 -13.06
C GLU A 211 -5.70 -2.39 -11.82
N SER A 212 -5.22 -1.59 -10.87
CA SER A 212 -4.63 -2.08 -9.63
C SER A 212 -5.62 -2.89 -8.77
N ILE A 213 -6.88 -2.45 -8.72
CA ILE A 213 -7.96 -3.16 -8.06
C ILE A 213 -8.18 -4.53 -8.72
N ASN A 214 -8.33 -4.56 -10.04
CA ASN A 214 -8.54 -5.80 -10.77
C ASN A 214 -7.38 -6.78 -10.56
N MET A 215 -6.13 -6.29 -10.61
CA MET A 215 -4.94 -7.08 -10.33
C MET A 215 -4.98 -7.71 -8.93
N ILE A 216 -5.34 -6.95 -7.89
CA ILE A 216 -5.46 -7.45 -6.52
C ILE A 216 -6.57 -8.50 -6.41
N LEU A 217 -7.69 -8.28 -7.09
CA LEU A 217 -8.81 -9.22 -7.07
C LEU A 217 -8.46 -10.55 -7.73
N GLU A 218 -7.81 -10.51 -8.90
CA GLU A 218 -7.35 -11.72 -9.58
C GLU A 218 -6.29 -12.44 -8.72
N SER A 219 -5.36 -11.72 -8.09
CA SER A 219 -4.36 -12.32 -7.20
C SER A 219 -5.01 -13.05 -6.01
N SER A 220 -6.13 -12.53 -5.51
CA SER A 220 -6.86 -13.18 -4.41
C SER A 220 -7.36 -14.57 -4.76
N LEU A 221 -7.61 -14.86 -6.04
CA LEU A 221 -8.07 -16.19 -6.50
C LEU A 221 -6.94 -17.22 -6.56
N GLN A 222 -5.69 -16.77 -6.62
CA GLN A 222 -4.49 -17.62 -6.71
C GLN A 222 -3.99 -18.09 -5.34
N ILE A 223 -4.56 -17.56 -4.27
CA ILE A 223 -4.17 -17.86 -2.90
C ILE A 223 -5.12 -18.89 -2.30
N GLU A 224 -4.57 -19.94 -1.68
CA GLU A 224 -5.38 -20.92 -0.97
C GLU A 224 -6.06 -20.30 0.27
N GLU A 225 -7.33 -20.63 0.49
CA GLU A 225 -8.05 -20.27 1.71
C GLU A 225 -7.52 -21.11 2.87
N GLY A 226 -6.87 -20.44 3.83
CA GLY A 226 -6.62 -20.97 5.18
C GLY A 226 -5.55 -22.05 5.31
N SER A 227 -4.32 -21.64 5.37
CA SER A 227 -3.28 -22.32 6.14
C SER A 227 -2.92 -21.47 7.35
#